data_8cb24092b3770a1363d678ec7940adeb
#
_entry.id   8cb24092b3770a1363d678ec7940adeb
#
_cell.length_a   1.000
_cell.length_b   1.000
_cell.length_c   1.000
_cell.angle_alpha   90.00
_cell.angle_beta   90.00
_cell.angle_gamma   90.00
#
_symmetry.space_group_name_H-M   'P 1'
#
loop_
_entity.id
_entity.type
_entity.pdbx_description
1 polymer ?
#
loop_
_entity_poly.entity_id
_entity_poly.type
_entity_poly.pdbx_seq_one_letter_code
_entity_poly.pdbx_strand_id
1 'polypeptide(L)'
;RGLGDVYKRQPVSSIPATTASDDEIFAHLLGISNPDYFIADSPTASFFVQAARELGYYGYDTKPFKKYLSIQSSKGYLHHLMLPEELKDMPFDKTLSKKITKFLKENDPKMIFIYGENDPWTAAGVTWLKGKKNIHVFVEPGGSHRARIGTLPEEEKKQVMELINEWLKQ
;
A
#
# COMPACT_ATOMS: atom_id res chain seq x y z
N ARG A 1 8.27 12.72 -5.21
CA ARG A 1 6.92 12.52 -5.76
C ARG A 1 6.06 11.94 -4.66
N GLY A 2 4.95 12.58 -4.35
CA GLY A 2 4.11 12.16 -3.24
C GLY A 2 3.26 10.93 -3.57
N LEU A 3 2.79 10.25 -2.55
CA LEU A 3 1.84 9.12 -2.66
C LEU A 3 0.60 9.46 -3.51
N GLY A 4 0.19 10.73 -3.53
CA GLY A 4 -0.92 11.21 -4.34
C GLY A 4 -0.70 11.03 -5.84
N ASP A 5 0.50 11.31 -6.33
CA ASP A 5 0.83 11.18 -7.75
C ASP A 5 0.87 9.70 -8.20
N VAL A 6 1.45 8.83 -7.39
CA VAL A 6 1.59 7.40 -7.71
C VAL A 6 0.31 6.63 -7.42
N TYR A 7 -0.36 6.90 -6.31
CA TYR A 7 -1.50 6.14 -5.85
C TYR A 7 -2.82 6.64 -6.45
N LYS A 8 -3.05 7.96 -6.44
CA LYS A 8 -4.31 8.56 -6.91
C LYS A 8 -4.24 9.14 -8.33
N ARG A 9 -3.09 9.06 -8.99
CA ARG A 9 -2.87 9.64 -10.34
C ARG A 9 -3.20 11.13 -10.41
N GLN A 10 -2.90 11.86 -9.36
CA GLN A 10 -3.04 13.29 -9.38
C GLN A 10 -1.88 13.90 -10.19
N PRO A 11 -2.14 14.61 -11.28
CA PRO A 11 -1.07 15.26 -12.01
C PRO A 11 -0.48 16.39 -11.15
N VAL A 12 0.84 16.56 -11.20
CA VAL A 12 1.53 17.63 -10.46
C VAL A 12 0.99 19.01 -10.86
N SER A 13 0.53 19.16 -12.10
CA SER A 13 -0.10 20.39 -12.62
C SER A 13 -1.42 20.75 -11.95
N SER A 14 -2.06 19.83 -11.24
CA SER A 14 -3.30 20.11 -10.49
C SER A 14 -3.06 20.64 -9.07
N ILE A 15 -1.82 20.63 -8.60
CA ILE A 15 -1.48 21.19 -7.30
C ILE A 15 -1.60 22.71 -7.38
N PRO A 16 -2.32 23.37 -6.47
CA PRO A 16 -2.44 24.82 -6.45
C PRO A 16 -1.08 25.50 -6.39
N ALA A 17 -0.97 26.67 -7.04
CA ALA A 17 0.24 27.48 -6.96
C ALA A 17 0.51 27.93 -5.52
N THR A 18 1.77 28.23 -5.18
CA THR A 18 2.15 28.74 -3.85
C THR A 18 1.53 30.11 -3.53
N THR A 19 0.96 30.78 -4.53
CA THR A 19 0.22 32.06 -4.42
C THR A 19 -1.28 31.88 -4.29
N ALA A 20 -1.80 30.64 -4.34
CA ALA A 20 -3.21 30.35 -4.12
C ALA A 20 -3.63 30.69 -2.68
N SER A 21 -4.89 31.00 -2.47
CA SER A 21 -5.43 31.25 -1.15
C SER A 21 -5.41 29.98 -0.27
N ASP A 22 -5.42 30.15 1.05
CA ASP A 22 -5.51 29.03 1.99
C ASP A 22 -6.76 28.18 1.74
N ASP A 23 -7.88 28.79 1.40
CA ASP A 23 -9.13 28.10 1.09
C ASP A 23 -9.02 27.23 -0.16
N GLU A 24 -8.37 27.71 -1.22
CA GLU A 24 -8.12 26.93 -2.43
C GLU A 24 -7.19 25.74 -2.15
N ILE A 25 -6.12 25.97 -1.39
CA ILE A 25 -5.18 24.91 -1.00
C ILE A 25 -5.88 23.88 -0.12
N PHE A 26 -6.69 24.31 0.83
CA PHE A 26 -7.42 23.43 1.72
C PHE A 26 -8.49 22.62 0.98
N ALA A 27 -9.27 23.25 0.10
CA ALA A 27 -10.25 22.57 -0.73
C ALA A 27 -9.59 21.51 -1.64
N HIS A 28 -8.45 21.85 -2.22
CA HIS A 28 -7.66 20.89 -3.00
C HIS A 28 -7.22 19.70 -2.15
N LEU A 29 -6.68 19.94 -0.95
CA LEU A 29 -6.25 18.90 -0.02
C LEU A 29 -7.40 17.96 0.34
N LEU A 30 -8.57 18.50 0.68
CA LEU A 30 -9.77 17.71 0.98
C LEU A 30 -10.22 16.87 -0.23
N GLY A 31 -10.16 17.42 -1.44
CA GLY A 31 -10.50 16.69 -2.66
C GLY A 31 -9.57 15.52 -2.96
N ILE A 32 -8.30 15.62 -2.59
CA ILE A 32 -7.28 14.59 -2.83
C ILE A 32 -7.20 13.58 -1.70
N SER A 33 -7.32 14.03 -0.45
CA SER A 33 -7.15 13.19 0.74
C SER A 33 -8.21 13.54 1.78
N ASN A 34 -9.46 13.15 1.48
CA ASN A 34 -10.57 13.37 2.40
C ASN A 34 -10.31 12.67 3.74
N PRO A 35 -10.26 13.40 4.87
CA PRO A 35 -10.04 12.83 6.20
C PRO A 35 -11.13 11.85 6.62
N ASP A 36 -12.36 11.94 6.10
CA ASP A 36 -13.46 11.02 6.41
C ASP A 36 -13.17 9.57 5.99
N TYR A 37 -12.20 9.36 5.10
CA TYR A 37 -11.72 8.02 4.77
C TYR A 37 -10.95 7.36 5.92
N PHE A 38 -10.39 8.16 6.82
CA PHE A 38 -9.45 7.73 7.86
C PHE A 38 -10.03 7.80 9.28
N ILE A 39 -11.35 7.68 9.40
CA ILE A 39 -12.04 7.67 10.70
C ILE A 39 -12.56 6.26 11.04
N ALA A 40 -12.85 6.02 12.33
CA ALA A 40 -13.31 4.74 12.84
C ALA A 40 -14.59 4.21 12.18
N ASP A 41 -15.50 5.11 11.78
CA ASP A 41 -16.77 4.77 11.13
C ASP A 41 -16.67 4.69 9.60
N SER A 42 -15.47 4.70 9.06
CA SER A 42 -15.27 4.62 7.61
C SER A 42 -15.66 3.22 7.08
N PRO A 43 -16.11 3.12 5.80
CA PRO A 43 -16.35 1.83 5.15
C PRO A 43 -15.12 0.90 5.13
N THR A 44 -13.94 1.44 5.38
CA THR A 44 -12.65 0.72 5.43
C THR A 44 -12.19 0.42 6.85
N ALA A 45 -13.01 0.62 7.87
CA ALA A 45 -12.66 0.39 9.27
C ALA A 45 -12.13 -1.02 9.53
N SER A 46 -12.74 -2.05 8.93
CA SER A 46 -12.28 -3.44 9.07
C SER A 46 -10.85 -3.65 8.56
N PHE A 47 -10.46 -2.96 7.48
CA PHE A 47 -9.08 -2.96 6.99
C PHE A 47 -8.12 -2.35 8.02
N PHE A 48 -8.49 -1.22 8.62
CA PHE A 48 -7.63 -0.58 9.63
C PHE A 48 -7.49 -1.43 10.89
N VAL A 49 -8.55 -2.12 11.31
CA VAL A 49 -8.50 -3.08 12.42
C VAL A 49 -7.54 -4.23 12.08
N GLN A 50 -7.63 -4.81 10.89
CA GLN A 50 -6.73 -5.87 10.48
C GLN A 50 -5.28 -5.37 10.34
N ALA A 51 -5.08 -4.17 9.78
CA ALA A 51 -3.76 -3.56 9.69
C ALA A 51 -3.14 -3.34 11.06
N ALA A 52 -3.91 -2.81 12.03
CA ALA A 52 -3.44 -2.59 13.39
C ALA A 52 -3.09 -3.90 14.12
N ARG A 53 -3.83 -4.98 13.85
CA ARG A 53 -3.68 -6.26 14.53
C ARG A 53 -2.61 -7.16 13.92
N GLU A 54 -2.56 -7.30 12.60
CA GLU A 54 -1.85 -8.41 11.95
C GLU A 54 -0.91 -7.99 10.81
N LEU A 55 -1.30 -6.99 10.01
CA LEU A 55 -0.55 -6.65 8.81
C LEU A 55 0.54 -5.62 9.06
N GLY A 56 0.33 -4.74 10.02
CA GLY A 56 1.11 -3.52 10.19
C GLY A 56 0.60 -2.39 9.30
N TYR A 57 1.07 -1.20 9.60
CA TYR A 57 0.80 -0.01 8.82
C TYR A 57 2.03 0.89 8.86
N TYR A 58 2.26 1.67 7.82
CA TYR A 58 3.40 2.55 7.76
C TYR A 58 3.20 3.79 8.64
N GLY A 59 4.30 4.31 9.19
CA GLY A 59 4.32 5.60 9.84
C GLY A 59 4.82 6.69 8.88
N TYR A 60 4.55 7.94 9.22
CA TYR A 60 5.04 9.08 8.45
C TYR A 60 6.20 9.75 9.18
N ASP A 61 7.25 10.14 8.44
CA ASP A 61 8.30 10.98 8.99
C ASP A 61 7.79 12.43 9.09
N THR A 62 7.59 12.89 10.31
CA THR A 62 7.11 14.25 10.60
C THR A 62 8.23 15.28 10.60
N LYS A 63 9.51 14.86 10.62
CA LYS A 63 10.67 15.77 10.76
C LYS A 63 10.75 16.87 9.69
N PRO A 64 10.56 16.57 8.39
CA PRO A 64 10.63 17.59 7.35
C PRO A 64 9.58 18.70 7.50
N PHE A 65 8.47 18.39 8.19
CA PHE A 65 7.32 19.29 8.35
C PHE A 65 7.13 19.78 9.77
N LYS A 66 8.08 19.51 10.67
CA LYS A 66 7.98 19.80 12.11
C LYS A 66 7.53 21.22 12.44
N LYS A 67 8.00 22.21 11.68
CA LYS A 67 7.64 23.63 11.90
C LYS A 67 6.21 24.01 11.47
N TYR A 68 5.55 23.13 10.69
CA TYR A 68 4.21 23.37 10.16
C TYR A 68 3.15 22.48 10.83
N LEU A 69 3.57 21.47 11.60
CA LEU A 69 2.68 20.52 12.23
C LEU A 69 2.49 20.83 13.70
N SER A 70 1.26 20.75 14.19
CA SER A 70 0.92 20.77 15.62
C SER A 70 1.34 19.48 16.34
N ILE A 71 1.42 18.35 15.60
CA ILE A 71 1.84 17.05 16.14
C ILE A 71 3.37 16.89 16.04
N GLN A 72 3.98 16.25 17.02
CA GLN A 72 5.42 15.97 17.03
C GLN A 72 5.77 14.59 16.49
N SER A 73 4.82 13.66 16.44
CA SER A 73 5.01 12.29 16.00
C SER A 73 3.72 11.73 15.43
N SER A 74 3.84 10.91 14.37
CA SER A 74 2.75 10.11 13.83
C SER A 74 2.70 8.69 14.42
N LYS A 75 3.54 8.39 15.42
CA LYS A 75 3.58 7.06 16.06
C LYS A 75 2.23 6.74 16.69
N GLY A 76 1.69 5.56 16.35
CA GLY A 76 0.42 5.09 16.92
C GLY A 76 -0.83 5.76 16.36
N TYR A 77 -0.71 6.65 15.36
CA TYR A 77 -1.87 7.38 14.82
C TYR A 77 -2.97 6.43 14.30
N LEU A 78 -2.61 5.27 13.75
CA LEU A 78 -3.58 4.27 13.28
C LEU A 78 -4.55 3.85 14.41
N HIS A 79 -4.01 3.53 15.59
CA HIS A 79 -4.81 3.13 16.75
C HIS A 79 -5.66 4.29 17.29
N HIS A 80 -5.11 5.49 17.32
CA HIS A 80 -5.78 6.63 17.94
C HIS A 80 -6.87 7.26 17.06
N LEU A 81 -6.69 7.23 15.74
CA LEU A 81 -7.58 7.95 14.82
C LEU A 81 -8.50 7.03 14.02
N MET A 82 -8.06 5.80 13.71
CA MET A 82 -8.72 4.95 12.72
C MET A 82 -9.40 3.72 13.33
N LEU A 83 -9.23 3.49 14.64
CA LEU A 83 -9.87 2.37 15.32
C LEU A 83 -11.00 2.83 16.24
N PRO A 84 -12.07 2.02 16.36
CA PRO A 84 -13.05 2.19 17.43
C PRO A 84 -12.38 2.20 18.81
N GLU A 85 -12.98 2.90 19.78
CA GLU A 85 -12.39 3.10 21.11
C GLU A 85 -11.99 1.79 21.80
N GLU A 86 -12.84 0.75 21.65
CA GLU A 86 -12.67 -0.56 22.26
C GLU A 86 -11.48 -1.33 21.71
N LEU A 87 -10.95 -0.93 20.53
CA LEU A 87 -9.87 -1.62 19.82
C LEU A 87 -8.55 -0.85 19.82
N LYS A 88 -8.50 0.33 20.41
CA LYS A 88 -7.30 1.20 20.41
C LYS A 88 -6.09 0.54 21.08
N ASP A 89 -6.33 -0.25 22.12
CA ASP A 89 -5.27 -0.95 22.88
C ASP A 89 -5.00 -2.39 22.40
N MET A 90 -5.57 -2.77 21.24
CA MET A 90 -5.41 -4.10 20.71
C MET A 90 -3.94 -4.41 20.38
N PRO A 91 -3.37 -5.52 20.88
CA PRO A 91 -1.98 -5.85 20.63
C PRO A 91 -1.76 -6.31 19.19
N PHE A 92 -0.61 -5.98 18.64
CA PHE A 92 -0.18 -6.45 17.32
C PHE A 92 0.24 -7.92 17.37
N ASP A 93 -0.39 -8.78 16.56
CA ASP A 93 -0.09 -10.20 16.45
C ASP A 93 0.66 -10.53 15.16
N LYS A 94 1.91 -10.93 15.30
CA LYS A 94 2.80 -11.32 14.18
C LYS A 94 2.55 -12.74 13.66
N THR A 95 1.62 -13.50 14.25
CA THR A 95 1.45 -14.93 13.96
C THR A 95 1.13 -15.17 12.49
N LEU A 96 0.21 -14.39 11.92
CA LEU A 96 -0.19 -14.54 10.52
C LEU A 96 1.00 -14.30 9.58
N SER A 97 1.69 -13.18 9.73
CA SER A 97 2.83 -12.82 8.86
C SER A 97 3.97 -13.83 8.96
N LYS A 98 4.24 -14.36 10.17
CA LYS A 98 5.24 -15.42 10.37
C LYS A 98 4.84 -16.73 9.68
N LYS A 99 3.56 -17.13 9.78
CA LYS A 99 3.02 -18.33 9.13
C LYS A 99 3.10 -18.22 7.61
N ILE A 100 2.70 -17.08 7.03
CA ILE A 100 2.77 -16.82 5.59
C ILE A 100 4.24 -16.87 5.13
N THR A 101 5.14 -16.18 5.82
CA THR A 101 6.56 -16.16 5.49
C THR A 101 7.17 -17.56 5.52
N LYS A 102 6.85 -18.33 6.56
CA LYS A 102 7.31 -19.74 6.70
C LYS A 102 6.76 -20.58 5.55
N PHE A 103 5.47 -20.51 5.28
CA PHE A 103 4.83 -21.26 4.20
C PHE A 103 5.49 -20.99 2.84
N LEU A 104 5.70 -19.72 2.49
CA LEU A 104 6.33 -19.35 1.22
C LEU A 104 7.80 -19.80 1.13
N LYS A 105 8.52 -19.84 2.26
CA LYS A 105 9.89 -20.36 2.30
C LYS A 105 9.96 -21.88 2.12
N GLU A 106 9.07 -22.60 2.75
CA GLU A 106 9.11 -24.08 2.81
C GLU A 106 8.35 -24.75 1.66
N ASN A 107 7.41 -24.05 1.00
CA ASN A 107 6.61 -24.60 -0.06
C ASN A 107 6.82 -23.86 -1.39
N ASP A 108 6.39 -24.45 -2.48
CA ASP A 108 6.49 -23.91 -3.83
C ASP A 108 5.18 -24.07 -4.61
N PRO A 109 4.06 -23.51 -4.10
CA PRO A 109 2.78 -23.57 -4.78
C PRO A 109 2.78 -22.70 -6.03
N LYS A 110 1.87 -22.98 -6.98
CA LYS A 110 1.65 -22.15 -8.16
C LYS A 110 1.09 -20.78 -7.73
N MET A 111 1.93 -19.76 -7.78
CA MET A 111 1.58 -18.38 -7.38
C MET A 111 2.23 -17.36 -8.31
N ILE A 112 1.50 -16.31 -8.63
CA ILE A 112 2.02 -15.13 -9.33
C ILE A 112 1.74 -13.91 -8.47
N PHE A 113 2.80 -13.14 -8.20
CA PHE A 113 2.73 -11.85 -7.52
C PHE A 113 3.09 -10.74 -8.51
N ILE A 114 2.27 -9.69 -8.55
CA ILE A 114 2.47 -8.53 -9.42
C ILE A 114 2.52 -7.29 -8.54
N TYR A 115 3.58 -6.52 -8.67
CA TYR A 115 3.82 -5.30 -7.90
C TYR A 115 4.16 -4.14 -8.83
N GLY A 116 3.92 -2.91 -8.38
CA GLY A 116 4.43 -1.71 -9.03
C GLY A 116 5.74 -1.25 -8.37
N GLU A 117 6.74 -0.90 -9.17
CA GLU A 117 8.04 -0.45 -8.66
C GLU A 117 7.93 0.77 -7.75
N ASN A 118 7.04 1.71 -8.10
CA ASN A 118 6.81 2.94 -7.34
C ASN A 118 5.67 2.83 -6.32
N ASP A 119 5.11 1.63 -6.11
CA ASP A 119 4.09 1.41 -5.09
C ASP A 119 4.74 1.23 -3.72
N PRO A 120 4.46 2.09 -2.74
CA PRO A 120 4.97 1.93 -1.37
C PRO A 120 4.62 0.60 -0.72
N TRP A 121 3.51 -0.02 -1.11
CA TRP A 121 3.09 -1.32 -0.59
C TRP A 121 3.97 -2.46 -1.08
N THR A 122 4.69 -2.28 -2.18
CA THR A 122 5.67 -3.26 -2.69
C THR A 122 6.78 -3.53 -1.67
N ALA A 123 7.07 -2.58 -0.78
CA ALA A 123 8.03 -2.78 0.31
C ALA A 123 7.64 -3.92 1.28
N ALA A 124 6.34 -4.20 1.42
CA ALA A 124 5.81 -5.32 2.21
C ALA A 124 5.57 -6.58 1.36
N GLY A 125 5.85 -6.54 0.06
CA GLY A 125 5.67 -7.65 -0.88
C GLY A 125 6.70 -8.77 -0.70
N VAL A 126 6.52 -9.85 -1.45
CA VAL A 126 7.39 -11.03 -1.42
C VAL A 126 8.59 -10.93 -2.38
N THR A 127 9.05 -9.74 -2.67
CA THR A 127 10.19 -9.47 -3.57
C THR A 127 11.51 -10.10 -3.10
N TRP A 128 11.57 -10.45 -1.83
CA TRP A 128 12.70 -11.18 -1.21
C TRP A 128 12.73 -12.67 -1.57
N LEU A 129 11.62 -13.24 -2.06
CA LEU A 129 11.50 -14.67 -2.36
C LEU A 129 12.23 -14.98 -3.67
N LYS A 130 13.19 -15.91 -3.61
CA LYS A 130 14.01 -16.30 -4.76
C LYS A 130 14.17 -17.83 -4.82
N GLY A 131 14.53 -18.35 -6.00
CA GLY A 131 14.83 -19.76 -6.18
C GLY A 131 13.60 -20.68 -6.14
N LYS A 132 12.40 -20.16 -6.34
CA LYS A 132 11.17 -20.94 -6.48
C LYS A 132 10.92 -21.28 -7.93
N LYS A 133 10.38 -22.48 -8.18
CA LYS A 133 10.03 -22.95 -9.53
C LYS A 133 8.62 -22.51 -9.94
N ASN A 134 7.69 -22.53 -8.96
CA ASN A 134 6.27 -22.31 -9.24
C ASN A 134 5.77 -20.97 -8.66
N ILE A 135 6.60 -20.22 -7.92
CA ILE A 135 6.25 -18.89 -7.44
C ILE A 135 7.00 -17.85 -8.26
N HIS A 136 6.25 -17.01 -8.94
CA HIS A 136 6.79 -15.98 -9.83
C HIS A 136 6.44 -14.59 -9.29
N VAL A 137 7.42 -13.67 -9.35
CA VAL A 137 7.26 -12.29 -8.89
C VAL A 137 7.59 -11.35 -10.04
N PHE A 138 6.62 -10.54 -10.45
CA PHE A 138 6.76 -9.53 -11.49
C PHE A 138 6.65 -8.15 -10.86
N VAL A 139 7.54 -7.24 -11.24
CA VAL A 139 7.53 -5.85 -10.78
C VAL A 139 7.46 -4.94 -11.98
N GLU A 140 6.31 -4.29 -12.18
CA GLU A 140 6.10 -3.35 -13.29
C GLU A 140 7.04 -2.14 -13.15
N PRO A 141 7.95 -1.90 -14.13
CA PRO A 141 8.85 -0.74 -14.09
C PRO A 141 8.07 0.57 -14.09
N GLY A 142 8.36 1.46 -13.13
CA GLY A 142 7.62 2.71 -12.96
C GLY A 142 6.16 2.54 -12.54
N GLY A 143 5.72 1.30 -12.30
CA GLY A 143 4.33 0.96 -11.95
C GLY A 143 3.91 1.51 -10.60
N SER A 144 2.60 1.76 -10.46
CA SER A 144 1.95 2.23 -9.24
C SER A 144 1.19 1.11 -8.55
N HIS A 145 0.44 1.43 -7.49
CA HIS A 145 -0.53 0.50 -6.86
C HIS A 145 -1.58 -0.07 -7.83
N ARG A 146 -1.62 0.41 -9.05
CA ARG A 146 -2.50 -0.09 -10.13
C ARG A 146 -1.83 -1.10 -11.04
N ALA A 147 -0.64 -1.59 -10.72
CA ALA A 147 0.01 -2.66 -11.44
C ALA A 147 -0.91 -3.90 -11.54
N ARG A 148 -1.06 -4.41 -12.74
CA ARG A 148 -1.93 -5.56 -13.08
C ARG A 148 -1.29 -6.31 -14.24
N ILE A 149 -1.77 -7.51 -14.56
CA ILE A 149 -1.33 -8.26 -15.76
C ILE A 149 -1.40 -7.37 -17.01
N GLY A 150 -2.48 -6.59 -17.15
CA GLY A 150 -2.70 -5.75 -18.33
C GLY A 150 -1.79 -4.53 -18.44
N THR A 151 -1.11 -4.14 -17.37
CA THR A 151 -0.18 -2.97 -17.34
C THR A 151 1.29 -3.37 -17.38
N LEU A 152 1.59 -4.67 -17.22
CA LEU A 152 2.95 -5.17 -17.36
C LEU A 152 3.49 -4.91 -18.78
N PRO A 153 4.81 -4.75 -18.96
CA PRO A 153 5.45 -4.81 -20.27
C PRO A 153 5.04 -6.08 -21.01
N GLU A 154 4.96 -6.01 -22.34
CA GLU A 154 4.38 -7.10 -23.17
C GLU A 154 5.09 -8.46 -22.95
N GLU A 155 6.39 -8.45 -22.69
CA GLU A 155 7.13 -9.69 -22.45
C GLU A 155 6.71 -10.36 -21.14
N GLU A 156 6.66 -9.59 -20.03
CA GLU A 156 6.23 -10.12 -18.73
C GLU A 156 4.75 -10.52 -18.75
N LYS A 157 3.91 -9.75 -19.43
CA LYS A 157 2.50 -10.08 -19.62
C LYS A 157 2.34 -11.40 -20.35
N LYS A 158 3.11 -11.64 -21.41
CA LYS A 158 3.14 -12.90 -22.16
C LYS A 158 3.55 -14.06 -21.26
N GLN A 159 4.64 -13.90 -20.48
CA GLN A 159 5.10 -14.92 -19.53
C GLN A 159 4.03 -15.25 -18.49
N VAL A 160 3.35 -14.25 -17.91
CA VAL A 160 2.25 -14.47 -16.96
C VAL A 160 1.12 -15.27 -17.62
N MET A 161 0.72 -14.90 -18.83
CA MET A 161 -0.36 -15.60 -19.54
C MET A 161 0.02 -17.04 -19.91
N GLU A 162 1.27 -17.29 -20.29
CA GLU A 162 1.78 -18.63 -20.55
C GLU A 162 1.74 -19.51 -19.30
N LEU A 163 2.21 -19.00 -18.15
CA LEU A 163 2.13 -19.69 -16.86
C LEU A 163 0.68 -20.03 -16.47
N ILE A 164 -0.23 -19.07 -16.58
CA ILE A 164 -1.64 -19.30 -16.28
C ILE A 164 -2.22 -20.38 -17.20
N ASN A 165 -1.97 -20.28 -18.50
CA ASN A 165 -2.47 -21.25 -19.47
C ASN A 165 -1.89 -22.67 -19.25
N GLU A 166 -0.63 -22.77 -18.87
CA GLU A 166 -0.02 -24.05 -18.50
C GLU A 166 -0.69 -24.64 -17.24
N TRP A 167 -0.91 -23.83 -16.22
CA TRP A 167 -1.50 -24.30 -14.98
C TRP A 167 -2.96 -24.71 -15.10
N LEU A 168 -3.71 -24.09 -16.01
CA LEU A 168 -5.11 -24.44 -16.28
C LEU A 168 -5.28 -25.74 -17.10
N LYS A 169 -4.23 -26.21 -17.75
CA LYS A 169 -4.25 -27.48 -18.52
C LYS A 169 -3.99 -28.72 -17.67
N GLN A 170 -3.57 -28.54 -16.43
CA GLN A 170 -3.30 -29.60 -15.46
C GLN A 170 -4.49 -29.85 -14.55
#